data_59a42eb644dc1bf21659045dc255d06e
#
_entry.id   59a42eb644dc1bf21659045dc255d06e
#
_cell.length_a   1.000
_cell.length_b   1.000
_cell.length_c   1.000
_cell.angle_alpha   90.00
_cell.angle_beta   90.00
_cell.angle_gamma   90.00
#
_symmetry.space_group_name_H-M   'P 1'
#
loop_
_entity.id
_entity.type
_entity.pdbx_description
1 polymer ?
#
loop_
_entity_poly.entity_id
_entity_poly.type
_entity_poly.pdbx_seq_one_letter_code
_entity_poly.pdbx_strand_id
1 'polypeptide(L)'
;MAKIEIKNVSKDFENNNGTTLHAVRNVSLTVNDGEVVVIIGPSGSGKSTLLRIVNGLETAQSGSILIDGVDIMDKDTDIRQVREEVGMVFQSFNLFPHLSVLDNITLAPIKVKKMSRRDAEDKAMELLATVGLADKAHQKPTQLSGGQQQRVAIVRALAMKPKAMLFDEPTSALDPEMIKEVLDVMLKLAKSGMTMLLVTHEMGFARAAADKVVFMADGEVVESGTPDEMFANPKTQRAKDFLNHIL
;
A
#
# COMPACT_ATOMS: atom_id res chain seq x y z
N MET A 1 -8.46 13.39 -4.44
CA MET A 1 -7.39 12.42 -4.26
C MET A 1 -6.23 13.11 -3.57
N ALA A 2 -5.13 12.45 -3.25
CA ALA A 2 -4.08 13.09 -2.45
C ALA A 2 -2.72 13.02 -3.13
N LYS A 3 -1.93 14.11 -3.05
CA LYS A 3 -0.51 14.12 -3.40
C LYS A 3 0.32 13.66 -2.20
N ILE A 4 1.30 12.77 -2.41
CA ILE A 4 2.26 12.34 -1.39
C ILE A 4 3.66 12.83 -1.78
N GLU A 5 4.32 13.56 -0.89
CA GLU A 5 5.69 14.03 -1.09
C GLU A 5 6.57 13.51 0.05
N ILE A 6 7.55 12.69 -0.30
CA ILE A 6 8.57 12.16 0.58
C ILE A 6 9.84 12.98 0.32
N LYS A 7 10.42 13.62 1.33
CA LYS A 7 11.56 14.54 1.20
C LYS A 7 12.68 14.15 2.15
N ASN A 8 13.78 13.65 1.60
CA ASN A 8 15.03 13.31 2.30
C ASN A 8 14.82 12.44 3.55
N VAL A 9 13.89 11.47 3.46
CA VAL A 9 13.51 10.60 4.57
C VAL A 9 14.61 9.57 4.84
N SER A 10 14.99 9.43 6.13
CA SER A 10 15.91 8.39 6.58
C SER A 10 15.35 7.66 7.80
N LYS A 11 15.65 6.35 7.87
CA LYS A 11 15.26 5.47 8.97
C LYS A 11 16.33 4.43 9.24
N ASP A 12 16.76 4.38 10.48
CA ASP A 12 17.68 3.41 11.00
C ASP A 12 17.01 2.55 12.07
N PHE A 13 17.42 1.29 12.16
CA PHE A 13 17.07 0.39 13.25
C PHE A 13 18.34 -0.05 13.97
N GLU A 14 18.34 0.00 15.29
CA GLU A 14 19.40 -0.56 16.10
C GLU A 14 19.11 -2.05 16.36
N ASN A 15 20.06 -2.89 16.01
CA ASN A 15 20.01 -4.32 16.32
C ASN A 15 20.47 -4.58 17.76
N ASN A 16 20.03 -5.68 18.34
CA ASN A 16 20.39 -6.09 19.71
C ASN A 16 21.91 -6.29 19.94
N ASN A 17 22.70 -6.39 18.87
CA ASN A 17 24.15 -6.53 18.89
C ASN A 17 24.89 -5.18 18.73
N GLY A 18 24.18 -4.05 18.77
CA GLY A 18 24.77 -2.71 18.62
C GLY A 18 25.12 -2.31 17.19
N THR A 19 24.69 -3.09 16.18
CA THR A 19 24.84 -2.69 14.77
C THR A 19 23.63 -1.90 14.31
N THR A 20 23.86 -0.85 13.52
CA THR A 20 22.80 -0.03 12.92
C THR A 20 22.44 -0.58 11.53
N LEU A 21 21.17 -0.88 11.32
CA LEU A 21 20.62 -1.19 10.01
C LEU A 21 20.01 0.10 9.42
N HIS A 22 20.62 0.62 8.37
CA HIS A 22 20.09 1.76 7.62
C HIS A 22 18.99 1.29 6.67
N ALA A 23 17.74 1.30 7.14
CA ALA A 23 16.62 0.76 6.37
C ALA A 23 16.14 1.70 5.25
N VAL A 24 16.21 3.02 5.47
CA VAL A 24 15.90 4.05 4.48
C VAL A 24 16.95 5.15 4.58
N ARG A 25 17.52 5.54 3.43
CA ARG A 25 18.63 6.52 3.36
C ARG A 25 18.27 7.64 2.41
N ASN A 26 17.98 8.81 2.95
CA ASN A 26 17.78 10.05 2.21
C ASN A 26 16.82 9.91 1.00
N VAL A 27 15.74 9.16 1.17
CA VAL A 27 14.79 8.87 0.10
C VAL A 27 13.90 10.08 -0.16
N SER A 28 13.82 10.48 -1.43
CA SER A 28 12.87 11.48 -1.92
C SER A 28 12.05 10.91 -3.07
N LEU A 29 10.73 11.05 -2.97
CA LEU A 29 9.77 10.52 -3.94
C LEU A 29 8.50 11.35 -3.92
N THR A 30 7.93 11.62 -5.08
CA THR A 30 6.61 12.24 -5.20
C THR A 30 5.65 11.30 -5.92
N VAL A 31 4.45 11.15 -5.34
CA VAL A 31 3.28 10.53 -5.96
C VAL A 31 2.27 11.64 -6.18
N ASN A 32 1.98 11.95 -7.43
CA ASN A 32 1.01 12.98 -7.77
C ASN A 32 -0.44 12.49 -7.59
N ASP A 33 -1.37 13.40 -7.56
CA ASP A 33 -2.79 13.08 -7.50
C ASP A 33 -3.20 12.19 -8.68
N GLY A 34 -3.84 11.04 -8.39
CA GLY A 34 -4.22 10.04 -9.38
C GLY A 34 -3.07 9.20 -9.95
N GLU A 35 -1.81 9.43 -9.55
CA GLU A 35 -0.65 8.67 -10.03
C GLU A 35 -0.54 7.32 -9.32
N VAL A 36 -0.18 6.29 -10.07
CA VAL A 36 0.16 4.95 -9.57
C VAL A 36 1.68 4.78 -9.57
N VAL A 37 2.29 4.78 -8.40
CA VAL A 37 3.74 4.58 -8.23
C VAL A 37 4.01 3.20 -7.64
N VAL A 38 4.83 2.41 -8.32
CA VAL A 38 5.23 1.07 -7.90
C VAL A 38 6.68 1.09 -7.44
N ILE A 39 6.94 0.59 -6.23
CA ILE A 39 8.29 0.40 -5.69
C ILE A 39 8.67 -1.07 -5.84
N ILE A 40 9.77 -1.32 -6.53
CA ILE A 40 10.38 -2.65 -6.72
C ILE A 40 11.78 -2.69 -6.12
N GLY A 41 12.34 -3.88 -5.91
CA GLY A 41 13.70 -4.06 -5.42
C GLY A 41 13.86 -5.32 -4.55
N PRO A 42 15.09 -5.71 -4.22
CA PRO A 42 15.37 -6.91 -3.43
C PRO A 42 14.74 -6.86 -2.04
N SER A 43 14.56 -8.04 -1.43
CA SER A 43 14.13 -8.12 -0.03
C SER A 43 15.13 -7.39 0.88
N GLY A 44 14.62 -6.70 1.90
CA GLY A 44 15.45 -5.92 2.82
C GLY A 44 15.91 -4.55 2.29
N SER A 45 15.48 -4.12 1.08
CA SER A 45 15.88 -2.81 0.55
C SER A 45 15.13 -1.60 1.12
N GLY A 46 14.28 -1.79 2.15
CA GLY A 46 13.61 -0.70 2.85
C GLY A 46 12.21 -0.32 2.33
N LYS A 47 11.70 -0.98 1.29
CA LYS A 47 10.41 -0.66 0.64
C LYS A 47 9.21 -0.61 1.61
N SER A 48 8.99 -1.69 2.36
CA SER A 48 7.90 -1.76 3.34
C SER A 48 8.09 -0.79 4.50
N THR A 49 9.35 -0.54 4.90
CA THR A 49 9.67 0.49 5.91
C THR A 49 9.27 1.87 5.42
N LEU A 50 9.65 2.23 4.19
CA LEU A 50 9.26 3.51 3.58
C LEU A 50 7.73 3.66 3.52
N LEU A 51 7.02 2.63 3.08
CA LEU A 51 5.56 2.63 3.00
C LEU A 51 4.90 2.82 4.37
N ARG A 52 5.43 2.16 5.41
CA ARG A 52 4.95 2.30 6.79
C ARG A 52 5.24 3.68 7.38
N ILE A 53 6.33 4.33 6.99
CA ILE A 53 6.59 5.71 7.39
C ILE A 53 5.55 6.64 6.75
N VAL A 54 5.19 6.45 5.48
CA VAL A 54 4.15 7.25 4.80
C VAL A 54 2.79 7.19 5.50
N ASN A 55 2.45 6.05 6.11
CA ASN A 55 1.21 5.90 6.89
C ASN A 55 1.40 6.22 8.40
N GLY A 56 2.57 6.70 8.79
CA GLY A 56 2.88 6.99 10.19
C GLY A 56 2.86 5.77 11.12
N LEU A 57 2.93 4.54 10.58
CA LEU A 57 3.08 3.31 11.35
C LEU A 57 4.51 3.11 11.84
N GLU A 58 5.44 3.75 11.17
CA GLU A 58 6.84 3.83 11.56
C GLU A 58 7.27 5.30 11.55
N THR A 59 8.24 5.67 12.39
CA THR A 59 8.77 7.03 12.47
C THR A 59 10.10 7.12 11.75
N ALA A 60 10.30 8.18 10.95
CA ALA A 60 11.62 8.49 10.39
C ALA A 60 12.48 9.29 11.38
N GLN A 61 13.82 9.20 11.25
CA GLN A 61 14.74 10.03 12.02
C GLN A 61 14.95 11.41 11.39
N SER A 62 14.81 11.52 10.07
CA SER A 62 14.98 12.79 9.36
C SER A 62 14.13 12.86 8.11
N GLY A 63 14.00 14.04 7.55
CA GLY A 63 13.19 14.34 6.37
C GLY A 63 11.79 14.80 6.74
N SER A 64 10.89 14.83 5.76
CA SER A 64 9.47 15.15 5.92
C SER A 64 8.62 14.34 4.96
N ILE A 65 7.38 14.11 5.33
CA ILE A 65 6.37 13.47 4.47
C ILE A 65 5.13 14.34 4.47
N LEU A 66 4.78 14.86 3.30
CA LEU A 66 3.60 15.67 3.15
C LEU A 66 2.51 14.89 2.42
N ILE A 67 1.31 14.91 2.98
CA ILE A 67 0.09 14.39 2.35
C ILE A 67 -0.85 15.58 2.15
N ASP A 68 -1.12 15.95 0.92
CA ASP A 68 -1.84 17.19 0.57
C ASP A 68 -1.25 18.44 1.25
N GLY A 69 0.08 18.50 1.39
CA GLY A 69 0.77 19.61 2.03
C GLY A 69 0.81 19.56 3.57
N VAL A 70 0.18 18.59 4.20
CA VAL A 70 0.24 18.37 5.66
C VAL A 70 1.43 17.47 5.98
N ASP A 71 2.38 17.96 6.77
CA ASP A 71 3.53 17.15 7.22
C ASP A 71 3.09 16.19 8.32
N ILE A 72 3.14 14.90 8.05
CA ILE A 72 2.74 13.84 9.00
C ILE A 72 3.77 13.64 10.13
N MET A 73 4.96 14.18 9.96
CA MET A 73 6.03 14.11 10.96
C MET A 73 6.03 15.29 11.93
N ASP A 74 5.22 16.31 11.66
CA ASP A 74 5.02 17.42 12.59
C ASP A 74 4.32 16.92 13.85
N LYS A 75 4.80 17.38 15.02
CA LYS A 75 4.28 16.99 16.33
C LYS A 75 2.83 17.42 16.56
N ASP A 76 2.39 18.48 15.88
CA ASP A 76 1.05 19.02 15.98
C ASP A 76 0.06 18.34 15.02
N THR A 77 0.54 17.49 14.12
CA THR A 77 -0.30 16.75 13.18
C THR A 77 -1.01 15.57 13.87
N ASP A 78 -2.35 15.57 13.83
CA ASP A 78 -3.13 14.39 14.26
C ASP A 78 -3.03 13.27 13.23
N ILE A 79 -2.14 12.31 13.44
CA ILE A 79 -1.90 11.17 12.57
C ILE A 79 -3.17 10.32 12.34
N ARG A 80 -4.18 10.40 13.20
CA ARG A 80 -5.44 9.67 12.99
C ARG A 80 -6.22 10.26 11.82
N GLN A 81 -6.23 11.59 11.66
CA GLN A 81 -6.84 12.25 10.51
C GLN A 81 -6.14 11.85 9.21
N VAL A 82 -4.81 11.80 9.22
CA VAL A 82 -4.03 11.33 8.06
C VAL A 82 -4.42 9.89 7.68
N ARG A 83 -4.53 8.99 8.67
CA ARG A 83 -4.93 7.58 8.44
C ARG A 83 -6.39 7.41 8.00
N GLU A 84 -7.23 8.41 8.17
CA GLU A 84 -8.57 8.42 7.58
C GLU A 84 -8.55 8.68 6.08
N GLU A 85 -7.55 9.43 5.62
CA GLU A 85 -7.39 9.84 4.22
C GLU A 85 -6.47 8.93 3.41
N VAL A 86 -5.62 8.14 4.09
CA VAL A 86 -4.66 7.22 3.47
C VAL A 86 -4.97 5.80 3.90
N GLY A 87 -5.58 5.02 3.01
CA GLY A 87 -5.84 3.60 3.23
C GLY A 87 -4.56 2.78 3.11
N MET A 88 -4.43 1.71 3.91
CA MET A 88 -3.30 0.78 3.80
C MET A 88 -3.77 -0.67 3.77
N VAL A 89 -3.19 -1.42 2.85
CA VAL A 89 -3.39 -2.87 2.68
C VAL A 89 -2.04 -3.55 2.91
N PHE A 90 -2.03 -4.53 3.80
CA PHE A 90 -0.82 -5.24 4.23
C PHE A 90 -0.68 -6.58 3.53
N GLN A 91 0.52 -7.13 3.55
CA GLN A 91 0.85 -8.49 3.14
C GLN A 91 0.01 -9.54 3.91
N SER A 92 -0.08 -9.40 5.23
CA SER A 92 -0.94 -10.23 6.09
C SER A 92 -2.28 -9.52 6.25
N PHE A 93 -3.32 -9.98 5.68
CA PHE A 93 -4.67 -9.38 5.55
C PHE A 93 -5.14 -8.52 6.74
N ASN A 94 -4.68 -8.83 7.95
CA ASN A 94 -4.94 -8.12 9.22
C ASN A 94 -6.44 -7.93 9.51
N LEU A 95 -7.26 -8.89 9.11
CA LEU A 95 -8.68 -8.92 9.44
C LEU A 95 -8.86 -9.36 10.89
N PHE A 96 -9.86 -8.80 11.56
CA PHE A 96 -10.25 -9.21 12.91
C PHE A 96 -10.94 -10.58 12.85
N PRO A 97 -10.32 -11.67 13.36
CA PRO A 97 -10.84 -13.03 13.13
C PRO A 97 -12.14 -13.31 13.88
N HIS A 98 -12.42 -12.55 14.93
CA HIS A 98 -13.64 -12.66 15.74
C HIS A 98 -14.84 -11.91 15.16
N LEU A 99 -14.63 -10.99 14.23
CA LEU A 99 -15.66 -10.21 13.53
C LEU A 99 -16.06 -10.89 12.21
N SER A 100 -17.30 -10.64 11.77
CA SER A 100 -17.72 -11.00 10.41
C SER A 100 -16.98 -10.14 9.36
N VAL A 101 -17.06 -10.53 8.10
CA VAL A 101 -16.57 -9.71 6.96
C VAL A 101 -17.22 -8.33 6.99
N LEU A 102 -18.54 -8.28 7.14
CA LEU A 102 -19.30 -7.03 7.21
C LEU A 102 -18.86 -6.15 8.37
N ASP A 103 -18.70 -6.73 9.58
CA ASP A 103 -18.24 -5.99 10.76
C ASP A 103 -16.79 -5.51 10.62
N ASN A 104 -15.91 -6.28 9.97
CA ASN A 104 -14.55 -5.83 9.65
C ASN A 104 -14.54 -4.56 8.79
N ILE A 105 -15.46 -4.46 7.84
CA ILE A 105 -15.54 -3.32 6.92
C ILE A 105 -16.22 -2.12 7.58
N THR A 106 -17.27 -2.35 8.37
CA THR A 106 -18.11 -1.27 8.94
C THR A 106 -17.55 -0.66 10.21
N LEU A 107 -16.64 -1.36 10.91
CA LEU A 107 -16.10 -0.93 12.20
C LEU A 107 -15.52 0.49 12.16
N ALA A 108 -14.62 0.76 11.22
CA ALA A 108 -13.97 2.06 11.12
C ALA A 108 -14.92 3.16 10.67
N PRO A 109 -15.75 3.03 9.63
CA PRO A 109 -16.77 4.01 9.27
C PRO A 109 -17.69 4.40 10.42
N ILE A 110 -18.15 3.42 11.22
CA ILE A 110 -19.02 3.68 12.37
C ILE A 110 -18.25 4.37 13.50
N LYS A 111 -17.08 3.86 13.89
CA LYS A 111 -16.35 4.33 15.07
C LYS A 111 -15.64 5.66 14.82
N VAL A 112 -15.04 5.85 13.65
CA VAL A 112 -14.20 7.00 13.31
C VAL A 112 -15.04 8.08 12.62
N LYS A 113 -15.72 7.74 11.51
CA LYS A 113 -16.52 8.72 10.73
C LYS A 113 -17.94 8.94 11.29
N LYS A 114 -18.29 8.27 12.40
CA LYS A 114 -19.61 8.39 13.04
C LYS A 114 -20.79 8.10 12.08
N MET A 115 -20.53 7.30 11.06
CA MET A 115 -21.56 6.86 10.10
C MET A 115 -22.63 6.03 10.82
N SER A 116 -23.90 6.13 10.40
CA SER A 116 -24.92 5.26 10.93
C SER A 116 -24.61 3.79 10.57
N ARG A 117 -25.05 2.85 11.41
CA ARG A 117 -24.82 1.43 11.15
C ARG A 117 -25.40 1.02 9.79
N ARG A 118 -26.60 1.47 9.48
CA ARG A 118 -27.30 1.18 8.22
C ARG A 118 -26.48 1.69 7.01
N ASP A 119 -26.07 2.96 7.02
CA ASP A 119 -25.32 3.53 5.90
C ASP A 119 -23.96 2.84 5.73
N ALA A 120 -23.31 2.44 6.83
CA ALA A 120 -22.06 1.71 6.80
C ALA A 120 -22.24 0.29 6.23
N GLU A 121 -23.32 -0.41 6.60
CA GLU A 121 -23.63 -1.75 6.09
C GLU A 121 -24.02 -1.67 4.59
N ASP A 122 -24.88 -0.73 4.19
CA ASP A 122 -25.24 -0.52 2.78
C ASP A 122 -23.98 -0.26 1.93
N LYS A 123 -23.10 0.63 2.39
CA LYS A 123 -21.85 0.92 1.69
C LYS A 123 -20.89 -0.27 1.65
N ALA A 124 -20.79 -1.03 2.74
CA ALA A 124 -19.97 -2.23 2.78
C ALA A 124 -20.47 -3.29 1.80
N MET A 125 -21.79 -3.49 1.69
CA MET A 125 -22.38 -4.42 0.73
C MET A 125 -22.15 -3.99 -0.72
N GLU A 126 -22.27 -2.70 -1.04
CA GLU A 126 -21.90 -2.17 -2.36
C GLU A 126 -20.44 -2.51 -2.71
N LEU A 127 -19.51 -2.23 -1.79
CA LEU A 127 -18.08 -2.50 -2.00
C LEU A 127 -17.78 -4.00 -2.12
N LEU A 128 -18.40 -4.84 -1.29
CA LEU A 128 -18.27 -6.29 -1.38
C LEU A 128 -18.78 -6.83 -2.74
N ALA A 129 -19.84 -6.26 -3.27
CA ALA A 129 -20.34 -6.64 -4.60
C ALA A 129 -19.33 -6.32 -5.71
N THR A 130 -18.56 -5.21 -5.62
CA THR A 130 -17.53 -4.85 -6.62
C THR A 130 -16.39 -5.85 -6.70
N VAL A 131 -16.13 -6.59 -5.60
CA VAL A 131 -15.09 -7.62 -5.50
C VAL A 131 -15.65 -9.05 -5.51
N GLY A 132 -16.98 -9.22 -5.77
CA GLY A 132 -17.63 -10.53 -5.89
C GLY A 132 -17.74 -11.29 -4.57
N LEU A 133 -17.91 -10.61 -3.44
CA LEU A 133 -17.94 -11.21 -2.10
C LEU A 133 -19.18 -10.83 -1.27
N ALA A 134 -20.24 -10.32 -1.90
CA ALA A 134 -21.46 -9.91 -1.19
C ALA A 134 -22.10 -11.08 -0.42
N ASP A 135 -22.04 -12.30 -0.96
CA ASP A 135 -22.55 -13.53 -0.33
C ASP A 135 -21.73 -13.97 0.91
N LYS A 136 -20.54 -13.42 1.09
CA LYS A 136 -19.63 -13.71 2.20
C LYS A 136 -19.72 -12.73 3.39
N ALA A 137 -20.59 -11.72 3.31
CA ALA A 137 -20.70 -10.63 4.28
C ALA A 137 -20.80 -11.10 5.76
N HIS A 138 -21.52 -12.18 5.99
CA HIS A 138 -21.75 -12.71 7.34
C HIS A 138 -20.77 -13.83 7.77
N GLN A 139 -19.85 -14.23 6.89
CA GLN A 139 -18.81 -15.20 7.21
C GLN A 139 -17.69 -14.55 8.04
N LYS A 140 -16.92 -15.37 8.75
CA LYS A 140 -15.69 -14.95 9.44
C LYS A 140 -14.49 -15.07 8.51
N PRO A 141 -13.41 -14.28 8.71
CA PRO A 141 -12.20 -14.37 7.91
C PRO A 141 -11.63 -15.78 7.76
N THR A 142 -11.70 -16.58 8.83
CA THR A 142 -11.22 -17.98 8.83
C THR A 142 -11.96 -18.92 7.88
N GLN A 143 -13.11 -18.50 7.35
CA GLN A 143 -13.93 -19.27 6.40
C GLN A 143 -13.65 -18.85 4.95
N LEU A 144 -12.74 -17.90 4.74
CA LEU A 144 -12.38 -17.33 3.44
C LEU A 144 -11.02 -17.83 2.97
N SER A 145 -10.84 -17.97 1.65
CA SER A 145 -9.52 -18.16 1.06
C SER A 145 -8.62 -16.93 1.26
N GLY A 146 -7.31 -17.08 1.12
CA GLY A 146 -6.36 -15.96 1.22
C GLY A 146 -6.70 -14.80 0.28
N GLY A 147 -7.00 -15.09 -0.99
CA GLY A 147 -7.40 -14.08 -1.96
C GLY A 147 -8.72 -13.39 -1.62
N GLN A 148 -9.68 -14.11 -1.05
CA GLN A 148 -10.92 -13.52 -0.53
C GLN A 148 -10.64 -12.60 0.66
N GLN A 149 -9.79 -13.02 1.62
CA GLN A 149 -9.40 -12.20 2.76
C GLN A 149 -8.70 -10.92 2.31
N GLN A 150 -7.82 -11.00 1.32
CA GLN A 150 -7.13 -9.82 0.80
C GLN A 150 -8.10 -8.86 0.10
N ARG A 151 -9.06 -9.36 -0.68
CA ARG A 151 -10.10 -8.50 -1.27
C ARG A 151 -10.96 -7.84 -0.20
N VAL A 152 -11.29 -8.54 0.89
CA VAL A 152 -11.96 -7.93 2.06
C VAL A 152 -11.09 -6.85 2.71
N ALA A 153 -9.78 -7.05 2.84
CA ALA A 153 -8.86 -6.05 3.39
C ALA A 153 -8.81 -4.79 2.51
N ILE A 154 -8.83 -4.94 1.18
CA ILE A 154 -8.94 -3.81 0.24
C ILE A 154 -10.27 -3.08 0.44
N VAL A 155 -11.39 -3.80 0.47
CA VAL A 155 -12.73 -3.22 0.68
C VAL A 155 -12.82 -2.50 2.02
N ARG A 156 -12.23 -3.06 3.09
CA ARG A 156 -12.16 -2.41 4.41
C ARG A 156 -11.45 -1.06 4.35
N ALA A 157 -10.33 -0.98 3.63
CA ALA A 157 -9.63 0.29 3.45
C ALA A 157 -10.47 1.29 2.63
N LEU A 158 -11.10 0.83 1.54
CA LEU A 158 -11.96 1.66 0.67
C LEU A 158 -13.23 2.18 1.37
N ALA A 159 -13.74 1.47 2.38
CA ALA A 159 -14.91 1.88 3.14
C ALA A 159 -14.71 3.22 3.87
N MET A 160 -13.47 3.57 4.17
CA MET A 160 -13.10 4.87 4.73
C MET A 160 -13.08 6.01 3.69
N LYS A 161 -13.30 5.72 2.39
CA LYS A 161 -13.19 6.68 1.27
C LYS A 161 -11.86 7.43 1.29
N PRO A 162 -10.73 6.70 1.29
CA PRO A 162 -9.42 7.33 1.35
C PRO A 162 -9.13 8.11 0.06
N LYS A 163 -8.26 9.13 0.17
CA LYS A 163 -7.75 9.90 -0.96
C LYS A 163 -6.57 9.21 -1.68
N ALA A 164 -5.85 8.36 -0.95
CA ALA A 164 -4.76 7.54 -1.49
C ALA A 164 -4.76 6.15 -0.86
N MET A 165 -4.22 5.17 -1.58
CA MET A 165 -4.08 3.79 -1.14
C MET A 165 -2.63 3.34 -1.15
N LEU A 166 -2.18 2.77 -0.04
CA LEU A 166 -0.87 2.14 0.11
C LEU A 166 -1.02 0.62 0.11
N PHE A 167 -0.14 -0.08 -0.62
CA PHE A 167 -0.15 -1.54 -0.67
C PHE A 167 1.23 -2.10 -0.36
N ASP A 168 1.36 -2.84 0.74
CA ASP A 168 2.61 -3.50 1.17
C ASP A 168 2.55 -4.98 0.78
N GLU A 169 3.10 -5.32 -0.40
CA GLU A 169 3.15 -6.68 -0.95
C GLU A 169 1.83 -7.46 -0.86
N PRO A 170 0.73 -6.96 -1.43
CA PRO A 170 -0.63 -7.48 -1.18
C PRO A 170 -0.87 -8.90 -1.68
N THR A 171 0.04 -9.46 -2.48
CA THR A 171 -0.10 -10.80 -3.08
C THR A 171 0.89 -11.83 -2.55
N SER A 172 1.91 -11.41 -1.79
CA SER A 172 3.03 -12.30 -1.40
C SER A 172 2.66 -13.42 -0.42
N ALA A 173 1.50 -13.31 0.26
CA ALA A 173 0.95 -14.35 1.13
C ALA A 173 -0.11 -15.23 0.45
N LEU A 174 -0.25 -15.15 -0.88
CA LEU A 174 -1.30 -15.83 -1.64
C LEU A 174 -0.73 -16.93 -2.53
N ASP A 175 -1.54 -17.98 -2.72
CA ASP A 175 -1.28 -18.97 -3.73
C ASP A 175 -1.43 -18.35 -5.14
N PRO A 176 -0.67 -18.81 -6.16
CA PRO A 176 -0.66 -18.23 -7.51
C PRO A 176 -2.04 -18.11 -8.15
N GLU A 177 -2.93 -19.07 -7.88
CA GLU A 177 -4.29 -19.09 -8.42
C GLU A 177 -5.16 -17.92 -7.90
N MET A 178 -4.82 -17.39 -6.71
CA MET A 178 -5.59 -16.31 -6.07
C MET A 178 -5.05 -14.91 -6.39
N ILE A 179 -3.82 -14.80 -6.87
CA ILE A 179 -3.13 -13.52 -7.16
C ILE A 179 -3.93 -12.71 -8.18
N LYS A 180 -4.39 -13.35 -9.25
CA LYS A 180 -5.09 -12.68 -10.36
C LYS A 180 -6.31 -11.89 -9.87
N GLU A 181 -7.14 -12.48 -9.00
CA GLU A 181 -8.36 -11.82 -8.52
C GLU A 181 -8.06 -10.55 -7.70
N VAL A 182 -6.98 -10.54 -6.94
CA VAL A 182 -6.52 -9.38 -6.18
C VAL A 182 -5.96 -8.31 -7.10
N LEU A 183 -5.11 -8.70 -8.08
CA LEU A 183 -4.56 -7.77 -9.08
C LEU A 183 -5.66 -7.14 -9.95
N ASP A 184 -6.70 -7.87 -10.31
CA ASP A 184 -7.84 -7.34 -11.06
C ASP A 184 -8.58 -6.24 -10.29
N VAL A 185 -8.73 -6.39 -8.97
CA VAL A 185 -9.29 -5.34 -8.10
C VAL A 185 -8.38 -4.11 -8.07
N MET A 186 -7.07 -4.31 -7.90
CA MET A 186 -6.09 -3.21 -7.88
C MET A 186 -6.03 -2.48 -9.22
N LEU A 187 -6.11 -3.20 -10.35
CA LEU A 187 -6.19 -2.61 -11.69
C LEU A 187 -7.44 -1.73 -11.87
N LYS A 188 -8.59 -2.16 -11.35
CA LYS A 188 -9.81 -1.33 -11.37
C LYS A 188 -9.63 -0.06 -10.56
N LEU A 189 -8.97 -0.12 -9.41
CA LEU A 189 -8.67 1.06 -8.60
C LEU A 189 -7.74 2.02 -9.33
N ALA A 190 -6.66 1.54 -9.93
CA ALA A 190 -5.76 2.34 -10.76
C ALA A 190 -6.52 3.05 -11.89
N LYS A 191 -7.34 2.32 -12.65
CA LYS A 191 -8.17 2.87 -13.74
C LYS A 191 -9.23 3.88 -13.28
N SER A 192 -9.66 3.81 -12.01
CA SER A 192 -10.59 4.80 -11.45
C SER A 192 -9.90 6.13 -11.06
N GLY A 193 -8.58 6.24 -11.27
CA GLY A 193 -7.78 7.41 -10.94
C GLY A 193 -7.37 7.49 -9.46
N MET A 194 -7.45 6.40 -8.70
CA MET A 194 -7.00 6.36 -7.31
C MET A 194 -5.49 6.62 -7.24
N THR A 195 -5.05 7.56 -6.39
CA THR A 195 -3.63 7.71 -6.05
C THR A 195 -3.14 6.47 -5.32
N MET A 196 -2.09 5.83 -5.84
CA MET A 196 -1.59 4.57 -5.29
C MET A 196 -0.07 4.58 -5.15
N LEU A 197 0.42 4.18 -3.98
CA LEU A 197 1.83 3.86 -3.75
C LEU A 197 1.91 2.41 -3.27
N LEU A 198 2.63 1.57 -4.00
CA LEU A 198 2.62 0.14 -3.74
C LEU A 198 4.01 -0.49 -3.84
N VAL A 199 4.24 -1.46 -2.96
CA VAL A 199 5.36 -2.40 -3.02
C VAL A 199 4.83 -3.71 -3.55
N THR A 200 5.43 -4.24 -4.61
CA THR A 200 5.02 -5.53 -5.19
C THR A 200 6.16 -6.22 -5.91
N HIS A 201 6.05 -7.55 -6.01
CA HIS A 201 6.87 -8.41 -6.86
C HIS A 201 6.15 -8.80 -8.17
N GLU A 202 4.92 -8.30 -8.39
CA GLU A 202 4.11 -8.58 -9.58
C GLU A 202 4.50 -7.64 -10.73
N MET A 203 5.55 -7.99 -11.49
CA MET A 203 6.07 -7.15 -12.57
C MET A 203 5.06 -6.94 -13.70
N GLY A 204 4.19 -7.93 -13.94
CA GLY A 204 3.08 -7.81 -14.89
C GLY A 204 2.08 -6.71 -14.50
N PHE A 205 1.77 -6.60 -13.21
CA PHE A 205 0.93 -5.53 -12.70
C PHE A 205 1.64 -4.16 -12.82
N ALA A 206 2.92 -4.10 -12.42
CA ALA A 206 3.70 -2.87 -12.51
C ALA A 206 3.75 -2.32 -13.96
N ARG A 207 3.92 -3.20 -14.95
CA ARG A 207 3.88 -2.82 -16.39
C ARG A 207 2.50 -2.33 -16.85
N ALA A 208 1.43 -2.92 -16.32
CA ALA A 208 0.06 -2.66 -16.80
C ALA A 208 -0.60 -1.46 -16.12
N ALA A 209 -0.19 -1.11 -14.91
CA ALA A 209 -0.90 -0.16 -14.05
C ALA A 209 -0.06 1.03 -13.58
N ALA A 210 1.27 0.93 -13.54
CA ALA A 210 2.09 2.00 -12.99
C ALA A 210 2.28 3.14 -13.99
N ASP A 211 2.21 4.38 -13.49
CA ASP A 211 2.68 5.57 -14.18
C ASP A 211 4.18 5.75 -13.96
N LYS A 212 4.68 5.34 -12.78
CA LYS A 212 6.08 5.40 -12.39
C LYS A 212 6.51 4.14 -11.65
N VAL A 213 7.69 3.65 -11.97
CA VAL A 213 8.35 2.56 -11.25
C VAL A 213 9.61 3.11 -10.58
N VAL A 214 9.78 2.78 -9.30
CA VAL A 214 10.91 3.18 -8.46
C VAL A 214 11.65 1.92 -8.04
N PHE A 215 12.92 1.83 -8.39
CA PHE A 215 13.79 0.73 -7.95
C PHE A 215 14.56 1.15 -6.71
N MET A 216 14.36 0.43 -5.60
CA MET A 216 15.06 0.64 -4.34
C MET A 216 16.04 -0.50 -4.07
N ALA A 217 17.25 -0.16 -3.64
CA ALA A 217 18.24 -1.09 -3.12
C ALA A 217 19.02 -0.42 -1.98
N ASP A 218 19.43 -1.21 -0.98
CA ASP A 218 20.27 -0.79 0.14
C ASP A 218 19.76 0.47 0.87
N GLY A 219 18.44 0.64 0.94
CA GLY A 219 17.76 1.76 1.60
C GLY A 219 17.61 3.02 0.73
N GLU A 220 18.05 3.00 -0.52
CA GLU A 220 18.06 4.17 -1.40
C GLU A 220 17.21 3.96 -2.65
N VAL A 221 16.71 5.06 -3.24
CA VAL A 221 16.17 5.06 -4.59
C VAL A 221 17.33 5.09 -5.58
N VAL A 222 17.56 3.96 -6.26
CA VAL A 222 18.66 3.80 -7.21
C VAL A 222 18.28 4.30 -8.59
N GLU A 223 17.02 4.06 -8.99
CA GLU A 223 16.51 4.45 -10.31
C GLU A 223 15.00 4.63 -10.26
N SER A 224 14.47 5.54 -11.07
CA SER A 224 13.04 5.71 -11.28
C SER A 224 12.76 6.11 -12.73
N GLY A 225 11.62 5.70 -13.25
CA GLY A 225 11.21 6.01 -14.61
C GLY A 225 9.80 5.48 -14.90
N THR A 226 9.38 5.61 -16.15
CA THR A 226 8.16 4.94 -16.63
C THR A 226 8.36 3.42 -16.64
N PRO A 227 7.28 2.61 -16.67
CA PRO A 227 7.40 1.16 -16.82
C PRO A 227 8.26 0.74 -18.01
N ASP A 228 8.08 1.39 -19.17
CA ASP A 228 8.87 1.08 -20.36
C ASP A 228 10.37 1.37 -20.19
N GLU A 229 10.71 2.50 -19.57
CA GLU A 229 12.11 2.83 -19.27
C GLU A 229 12.71 1.81 -18.29
N MET A 230 11.99 1.47 -17.22
CA MET A 230 12.50 0.59 -16.17
C MET A 230 12.64 -0.86 -16.65
N PHE A 231 11.65 -1.39 -17.39
CA PHE A 231 11.64 -2.80 -17.75
C PHE A 231 12.31 -3.11 -19.09
N ALA A 232 12.36 -2.16 -20.05
CA ALA A 232 13.00 -2.37 -21.33
C ALA A 232 14.45 -1.85 -21.37
N ASN A 233 14.72 -0.72 -20.70
CA ASN A 233 16.01 -0.03 -20.75
C ASN A 233 16.46 0.49 -19.39
N PRO A 234 16.63 -0.37 -18.35
CA PRO A 234 17.14 0.06 -17.06
C PRO A 234 18.54 0.68 -17.23
N LYS A 235 18.77 1.82 -16.56
CA LYS A 235 20.00 2.61 -16.73
C LYS A 235 21.14 2.06 -15.84
N THR A 236 20.82 1.73 -14.59
CA THR A 236 21.80 1.29 -13.61
C THR A 236 22.10 -0.20 -13.73
N GLN A 237 23.35 -0.61 -13.48
CA GLN A 237 23.72 -2.03 -13.48
C GLN A 237 22.93 -2.80 -12.41
N ARG A 238 22.71 -2.18 -11.24
CA ARG A 238 21.97 -2.78 -10.13
C ARG A 238 20.51 -3.11 -10.50
N ALA A 239 19.84 -2.22 -11.25
CA ALA A 239 18.49 -2.47 -11.76
C ALA A 239 18.47 -3.58 -12.82
N LYS A 240 19.46 -3.59 -13.74
CA LYS A 240 19.61 -4.66 -14.75
C LYS A 240 19.76 -6.02 -14.10
N ASP A 241 20.68 -6.13 -13.13
CA ASP A 241 20.95 -7.39 -12.45
C ASP A 241 19.69 -7.90 -11.71
N PHE A 242 18.99 -7.00 -11.02
CA PHE A 242 17.74 -7.34 -10.33
C PHE A 242 16.66 -7.83 -11.29
N LEU A 243 16.41 -7.11 -12.37
CA LEU A 243 15.37 -7.46 -13.34
C LEU A 243 15.68 -8.75 -14.09
N ASN A 244 16.94 -9.01 -14.44
CA ASN A 244 17.38 -10.27 -15.07
C ASN A 244 17.16 -11.52 -14.18
N HIS A 245 17.06 -11.33 -12.84
CA HIS A 245 16.80 -12.46 -11.93
C HIS A 245 15.30 -12.73 -11.74
N ILE A 246 14.43 -11.78 -12.08
CA ILE A 246 12.98 -11.87 -11.80
C ILE A 246 12.16 -12.08 -13.08
N LEU A 247 12.63 -11.60 -14.23
CA LEU A 247 11.99 -11.74 -15.53
C LEU A 247 12.52 -12.96 -16.27
#